data_a2ccb72e4cc495b9653af128baa56c21
#
_entry.id   a2ccb72e4cc495b9653af128baa56c21
#
_cell.length_a   1.000
_cell.length_b   1.000
_cell.length_c   1.000
_cell.angle_alpha   90.00
_cell.angle_beta   90.00
_cell.angle_gamma   90.00
#
_symmetry.space_group_name_H-M   'P 1'
#
loop_
_entity.id
_entity.type
_entity.pdbx_description
1 polymer ?
#
loop_
_entity_poly.entity_id
_entity_poly.type
_entity_poly.pdbx_seq_one_letter_code
_entity_poly.pdbx_strand_id
1 'polypeptide(L)'
;MSVKRELIKGTLILTAAGFAARLLGFFNRVYLANLITNAELGRYQLIFPIFMFCMAVSCAGIQVAVSKIVAAYHGAGKKKAIRQTIKSAGIMSLIVALLSSGCVIAFSEPISRWILKDISCRGYLVIMAIAIPFAAVHTCVGGYFYGIRHTH
;
A
#
# COMPACT_ATOMS: atom_id res chain seq x y z
N MET A 1 -8.76 34.51 -9.13
CA MET A 1 -7.27 34.39 -8.98
C MET A 1 -6.83 33.27 -8.03
N SER A 2 -7.72 32.52 -7.41
CA SER A 2 -7.41 31.60 -6.30
C SER A 2 -7.17 30.13 -6.68
N VAL A 3 -7.95 29.57 -7.59
CA VAL A 3 -7.92 28.11 -7.89
C VAL A 3 -6.56 27.63 -8.43
N LYS A 4 -5.97 28.36 -9.37
CA LYS A 4 -4.63 28.02 -9.92
C LYS A 4 -3.54 28.06 -8.83
N ARG A 5 -3.62 29.01 -7.93
CA ARG A 5 -2.61 29.18 -6.84
C ARG A 5 -2.74 28.08 -5.77
N GLU A 6 -3.95 27.64 -5.48
CA GLU A 6 -4.20 26.51 -4.55
C GLU A 6 -3.78 25.17 -5.17
N LEU A 7 -4.07 24.95 -6.45
CA LEU A 7 -3.59 23.77 -7.17
C LEU A 7 -2.07 23.69 -7.20
N ILE A 8 -1.38 24.81 -7.51
CA ILE A 8 0.09 24.87 -7.54
C ILE A 8 0.66 24.59 -6.13
N LYS A 9 0.11 25.23 -5.09
CA LYS A 9 0.54 24.97 -3.70
C LYS A 9 0.30 23.50 -3.29
N GLY A 10 -0.85 22.94 -3.60
CA GLY A 10 -1.16 21.55 -3.29
C GLY A 10 -0.22 20.57 -3.98
N THR A 11 0.08 20.80 -5.27
CA THR A 11 1.03 19.99 -6.04
C THR A 11 2.45 20.13 -5.48
N LEU A 12 2.89 21.34 -5.16
CA LEU A 12 4.22 21.59 -4.60
C LEU A 12 4.42 20.87 -3.26
N ILE A 13 3.44 20.95 -2.37
CA ILE A 13 3.46 20.25 -1.07
C ILE A 13 3.52 18.74 -1.26
N LEU A 14 2.71 18.20 -2.20
CA LEU A 14 2.68 16.78 -2.48
C LEU A 14 4.00 16.28 -3.07
N THR A 15 4.60 17.07 -3.97
CA THR A 15 5.91 16.78 -4.56
C THR A 15 7.01 16.82 -3.52
N ALA A 16 7.02 17.85 -2.67
CA ALA A 16 7.99 17.97 -1.57
C ALA A 16 7.86 16.82 -0.56
N ALA A 17 6.64 16.47 -0.17
CA ALA A 17 6.39 15.32 0.71
C ALA A 17 6.83 14.00 0.08
N GLY A 18 6.55 13.80 -1.22
CA GLY A 18 6.99 12.63 -1.97
C GLY A 18 8.51 12.54 -2.09
N PHE A 19 9.18 13.66 -2.29
CA PHE A 19 10.63 13.74 -2.31
C PHE A 19 11.24 13.42 -0.94
N ALA A 20 10.70 14.00 0.13
CA ALA A 20 11.14 13.73 1.50
C ALA A 20 10.96 12.24 1.85
N ALA A 21 9.82 11.63 1.48
CA ALA A 21 9.59 10.20 1.69
C ALA A 21 10.60 9.32 0.94
N ARG A 22 10.98 9.71 -0.29
CA ARG A 22 12.01 8.98 -1.06
C ARG A 22 13.40 9.11 -0.44
N LEU A 23 13.75 10.30 0.06
CA LEU A 23 15.01 10.50 0.80
C LEU A 23 15.06 9.66 2.07
N LEU A 24 13.98 9.64 2.86
CA LEU A 24 13.89 8.79 4.05
C LEU A 24 14.01 7.30 3.69
N GLY A 25 13.37 6.88 2.61
CA GLY A 25 13.48 5.51 2.09
C GLY A 25 14.91 5.16 1.65
N PHE A 26 15.62 6.11 1.03
CA PHE A 26 17.02 5.94 0.66
C PHE A 26 17.92 5.79 1.90
N PHE A 27 17.79 6.68 2.89
CA PHE A 27 18.55 6.59 4.14
C PHE A 27 18.27 5.29 4.90
N ASN A 28 16.99 4.88 4.96
CA ASN A 28 16.62 3.60 5.57
C ASN A 28 17.28 2.41 4.86
N ARG A 29 17.36 2.45 3.52
CA ARG A 29 18.01 1.38 2.74
C ARG A 29 19.51 1.33 2.97
N VAL A 30 20.17 2.49 3.03
CA VAL A 30 21.61 2.59 3.36
C VAL A 30 21.88 2.10 4.77
N TYR A 31 21.04 2.49 5.72
CA TYR A 31 21.13 2.05 7.12
C TYR A 31 20.97 0.52 7.25
N LEU A 32 19.97 -0.05 6.60
CA LEU A 32 19.76 -1.49 6.55
C LEU A 32 20.97 -2.22 5.93
N ALA A 33 21.51 -1.73 4.83
CA ALA A 33 22.66 -2.33 4.17
C ALA A 33 23.93 -2.36 5.03
N ASN A 34 24.04 -1.44 5.99
CA ASN A 34 25.16 -1.42 6.93
C ASN A 34 24.95 -2.31 8.17
N LEU A 35 23.69 -2.63 8.51
CA LEU A 35 23.33 -3.42 9.69
C LEU A 35 23.18 -4.91 9.41
N ILE A 36 22.75 -5.26 8.22
CA ILE A 36 22.40 -6.65 7.85
C ILE A 36 23.45 -7.20 6.89
N THR A 37 23.68 -8.51 6.99
CA THR A 37 24.60 -9.22 6.10
C THR A 37 24.07 -9.17 4.67
N ASN A 38 24.96 -9.13 3.68
CA ASN A 38 24.61 -9.12 2.25
C ASN A 38 23.67 -10.27 1.86
N ALA A 39 23.83 -11.44 2.50
CA ALA A 39 22.96 -12.59 2.27
C ALA A 39 21.52 -12.35 2.74
N GLU A 40 21.32 -11.72 3.89
CA GLU A 40 19.99 -11.37 4.41
C GLU A 40 19.34 -10.24 3.61
N LEU A 41 20.13 -9.27 3.17
CA LEU A 41 19.66 -8.21 2.27
C LEU A 41 19.19 -8.79 0.92
N GLY A 42 19.93 -9.79 0.39
CA GLY A 42 19.55 -10.51 -0.81
C GLY A 42 18.21 -11.26 -0.64
N ARG A 43 18.01 -11.94 0.48
CA ARG A 43 16.74 -12.62 0.82
C ARG A 43 15.57 -11.63 0.91
N TYR A 44 15.77 -10.50 1.57
CA TYR A 44 14.77 -9.44 1.64
C TYR A 44 14.38 -8.94 0.23
N GLN A 45 15.35 -8.72 -0.66
CA GLN A 45 15.09 -8.27 -2.02
C GLN A 45 14.37 -9.31 -2.88
N LEU A 46 14.61 -10.62 -2.66
CA LEU A 46 13.91 -11.70 -3.34
C LEU A 46 12.41 -11.78 -2.97
N ILE A 47 12.08 -11.46 -1.72
CA ILE A 47 10.70 -11.54 -1.22
C ILE A 47 9.89 -10.30 -1.61
N PHE A 48 10.55 -9.16 -1.78
CA PHE A 48 9.90 -7.88 -2.04
C PHE A 48 8.99 -7.87 -3.28
N PRO A 49 9.33 -8.48 -4.44
CA PRO A 49 8.43 -8.59 -5.59
C PRO A 49 7.15 -9.36 -5.29
N ILE A 50 7.22 -10.43 -4.50
CA ILE A 50 6.05 -11.23 -4.10
C ILE A 50 5.12 -10.38 -3.24
N PHE A 51 5.69 -9.67 -2.26
CA PHE A 51 4.94 -8.74 -1.42
C PHE A 51 4.27 -7.64 -2.24
N MET A 52 4.98 -7.01 -3.17
CA MET A 52 4.44 -5.97 -4.05
C MET A 52 3.33 -6.49 -4.96
N PHE A 53 3.45 -7.72 -5.46
CA PHE A 53 2.40 -8.36 -6.25
C PHE A 53 1.13 -8.55 -5.41
N CYS A 54 1.24 -9.11 -4.20
CA CYS A 54 0.10 -9.29 -3.30
C CYS A 54 -0.54 -7.94 -2.91
N MET A 55 0.27 -6.92 -2.68
CA MET A 55 -0.19 -5.56 -2.42
C MET A 55 -0.92 -4.96 -3.62
N ALA A 56 -0.41 -5.13 -4.83
CA ALA A 56 -1.06 -4.65 -6.05
C ALA A 56 -2.44 -5.29 -6.24
N VAL A 57 -2.54 -6.60 -6.08
CA VAL A 57 -3.80 -7.33 -6.18
C VAL A 57 -4.79 -6.90 -5.10
N SER A 58 -4.34 -6.74 -3.85
CA SER A 58 -5.21 -6.46 -2.72
C SER A 58 -5.63 -4.99 -2.59
N CYS A 59 -4.82 -4.04 -3.06
CA CYS A 59 -4.95 -2.64 -2.68
C CYS A 59 -5.13 -1.67 -3.86
N ALA A 60 -4.47 -1.87 -5.00
CA ALA A 60 -4.37 -0.86 -6.05
C ALA A 60 -5.73 -0.49 -6.68
N GLY A 61 -6.56 -1.48 -6.98
CA GLY A 61 -7.89 -1.26 -7.57
C GLY A 61 -8.85 -0.56 -6.61
N ILE A 62 -8.79 -0.91 -5.34
CA ILE A 62 -9.69 -0.39 -4.30
C ILE A 62 -9.40 1.07 -4.01
N GLN A 63 -8.14 1.48 -3.93
CA GLN A 63 -7.76 2.87 -3.71
C GLN A 63 -8.31 3.80 -4.80
N VAL A 64 -8.17 3.40 -6.07
CA VAL A 64 -8.65 4.20 -7.20
C VAL A 64 -10.18 4.26 -7.22
N ALA A 65 -10.86 3.14 -6.96
CA ALA A 65 -12.31 3.08 -6.89
C ALA A 65 -12.87 3.96 -5.77
N VAL A 66 -12.32 3.84 -4.55
CA VAL A 66 -12.71 4.65 -3.39
C VAL A 66 -12.52 6.14 -3.68
N SER A 67 -11.36 6.52 -4.21
CA SER A 67 -11.03 7.92 -4.51
C SER A 67 -12.05 8.53 -5.52
N LYS A 68 -12.39 7.81 -6.59
CA LYS A 68 -13.38 8.27 -7.60
C LYS A 68 -14.79 8.39 -7.01
N ILE A 69 -15.24 7.39 -6.26
CA ILE A 69 -16.60 7.37 -5.68
C ILE A 69 -16.74 8.45 -4.60
N VAL A 70 -15.71 8.61 -3.75
CA VAL A 70 -15.68 9.66 -2.73
C VAL A 70 -15.71 11.05 -3.36
N ALA A 71 -14.93 11.29 -4.42
CA ALA A 71 -14.94 12.56 -5.14
C ALA A 71 -16.33 12.89 -5.71
N ALA A 72 -17.00 11.92 -6.33
CA ALA A 72 -18.35 12.10 -6.88
C ALA A 72 -19.40 12.41 -5.79
N TYR A 73 -19.38 11.70 -4.67
CA TYR A 73 -20.32 11.94 -3.58
C TYR A 73 -20.01 13.20 -2.77
N HIS A 74 -18.75 13.59 -2.71
CA HIS A 74 -18.34 14.84 -2.05
C HIS A 74 -18.86 16.04 -2.82
N GLY A 75 -18.70 16.06 -4.15
CA GLY A 75 -19.30 17.09 -5.01
C GLY A 75 -20.83 17.17 -4.95
N ALA A 76 -21.50 16.04 -4.69
CA ALA A 76 -22.94 15.95 -4.52
C ALA A 76 -23.44 16.23 -3.07
N GLY A 77 -22.56 16.54 -2.13
CA GLY A 77 -22.90 16.82 -0.72
C GLY A 77 -23.39 15.59 0.09
N LYS A 78 -23.28 14.36 -0.44
CA LYS A 78 -23.85 13.14 0.14
C LYS A 78 -22.92 12.47 1.17
N LYS A 79 -22.75 13.08 2.35
CA LYS A 79 -21.86 12.60 3.42
C LYS A 79 -22.16 11.16 3.90
N LYS A 80 -23.43 10.74 3.95
CA LYS A 80 -23.81 9.37 4.33
C LYS A 80 -23.31 8.33 3.33
N ALA A 81 -23.40 8.62 2.03
CA ALA A 81 -22.93 7.74 0.96
C ALA A 81 -21.40 7.56 1.01
N ILE A 82 -20.66 8.63 1.28
CA ILE A 82 -19.19 8.58 1.47
C ILE A 82 -18.85 7.60 2.60
N ARG A 83 -19.47 7.75 3.78
CA ARG A 83 -19.18 6.88 4.92
C ARG A 83 -19.51 5.42 4.64
N GLN A 84 -20.60 5.16 3.95
CA GLN A 84 -20.99 3.80 3.56
C GLN A 84 -19.99 3.20 2.54
N THR A 85 -19.56 3.97 1.54
CA THR A 85 -18.56 3.55 0.56
C THR A 85 -17.25 3.17 1.23
N ILE A 86 -16.75 3.99 2.15
CA ILE A 86 -15.49 3.71 2.85
C ILE A 86 -15.61 2.44 3.68
N LYS A 87 -16.73 2.26 4.40
CA LYS A 87 -16.97 1.07 5.21
C LYS A 87 -17.01 -0.20 4.34
N SER A 88 -17.77 -0.18 3.25
CA SER A 88 -17.86 -1.32 2.33
C SER A 88 -16.54 -1.62 1.64
N ALA A 89 -15.85 -0.61 1.14
CA ALA A 89 -14.55 -0.76 0.51
C ALA A 89 -13.48 -1.26 1.49
N GLY A 90 -13.49 -0.77 2.73
CA GLY A 90 -12.60 -1.23 3.79
C GLY A 90 -12.81 -2.70 4.14
N ILE A 91 -14.05 -3.14 4.25
CA ILE A 91 -14.38 -4.55 4.51
C ILE A 91 -13.92 -5.42 3.33
N MET A 92 -14.26 -5.04 2.08
CA MET A 92 -13.82 -5.78 0.90
C MET A 92 -12.30 -5.85 0.79
N SER A 93 -11.62 -4.73 0.99
CA SER A 93 -10.16 -4.65 1.00
C SER A 93 -9.55 -5.58 2.05
N LEU A 94 -10.11 -5.58 3.25
CA LEU A 94 -9.64 -6.43 4.34
C LEU A 94 -9.85 -7.93 4.03
N ILE A 95 -11.00 -8.31 3.47
CA ILE A 95 -11.27 -9.70 3.07
C ILE A 95 -10.26 -10.17 2.02
N VAL A 96 -10.05 -9.39 0.96
CA VAL A 96 -9.09 -9.73 -0.11
C VAL A 96 -7.67 -9.79 0.43
N ALA A 97 -7.30 -8.86 1.32
CA ALA A 97 -5.99 -8.85 1.96
C ALA A 97 -5.76 -10.04 2.89
N LEU A 98 -6.77 -10.46 3.64
CA LEU A 98 -6.70 -11.65 4.49
C LEU A 98 -6.60 -12.93 3.65
N LEU A 99 -7.35 -13.02 2.55
CA LEU A 99 -7.25 -14.16 1.64
C LEU A 99 -5.86 -14.24 0.99
N SER A 100 -5.34 -13.13 0.46
CA SER A 100 -3.99 -13.11 -0.12
C SER A 100 -2.90 -13.37 0.91
N SER A 101 -3.02 -12.81 2.12
CA SER A 101 -2.11 -13.10 3.23
C SER A 101 -2.15 -14.58 3.62
N GLY A 102 -3.35 -15.16 3.75
CA GLY A 102 -3.55 -16.58 4.04
C GLY A 102 -2.96 -17.48 2.97
N CYS A 103 -3.15 -17.15 1.69
CA CYS A 103 -2.52 -17.85 0.58
C CYS A 103 -0.98 -17.82 0.67
N VAL A 104 -0.39 -16.65 0.91
CA VAL A 104 1.07 -16.51 1.03
C VAL A 104 1.59 -17.34 2.21
N ILE A 105 0.90 -17.35 3.35
CA ILE A 105 1.29 -18.14 4.52
C ILE A 105 1.16 -19.64 4.21
N ALA A 106 0.05 -20.09 3.64
CA ALA A 106 -0.19 -21.49 3.31
C ALA A 106 0.82 -22.02 2.28
N PHE A 107 1.16 -21.20 1.27
CA PHE A 107 2.11 -21.55 0.23
C PHE A 107 3.54 -21.05 0.51
N SER A 108 3.85 -20.57 1.70
CA SER A 108 5.17 -20.02 2.06
C SER A 108 6.29 -21.05 1.88
N GLU A 109 6.05 -22.33 2.19
CA GLU A 109 7.03 -23.40 2.03
C GLU A 109 7.31 -23.74 0.55
N PRO A 110 6.31 -24.06 -0.30
CA PRO A 110 6.56 -24.29 -1.72
C PRO A 110 7.14 -23.05 -2.43
N ILE A 111 6.71 -21.84 -2.07
CA ILE A 111 7.27 -20.60 -2.64
C ILE A 111 8.75 -20.48 -2.29
N SER A 112 9.13 -20.71 -1.02
CA SER A 112 10.53 -20.65 -0.59
C SER A 112 11.40 -21.70 -1.25
N ARG A 113 10.91 -22.94 -1.42
CA ARG A 113 11.67 -24.04 -2.00
C ARG A 113 11.80 -23.96 -3.51
N TRP A 114 10.68 -23.69 -4.21
CA TRP A 114 10.61 -23.80 -5.68
C TRP A 114 10.92 -22.49 -6.40
N ILE A 115 10.44 -21.37 -5.88
CA ILE A 115 10.60 -20.05 -6.51
C ILE A 115 11.85 -19.36 -6.02
N LEU A 116 12.02 -19.26 -4.67
CA LEU A 116 13.14 -18.53 -4.09
C LEU A 116 14.40 -19.39 -3.93
N LYS A 117 14.27 -20.73 -4.01
CA LYS A 117 15.35 -21.70 -3.81
C LYS A 117 16.12 -21.55 -2.49
N ASP A 118 15.53 -20.89 -1.51
CA ASP A 118 16.09 -20.72 -0.16
C ASP A 118 14.97 -20.83 0.89
N ILE A 119 15.01 -21.92 1.67
CA ILE A 119 14.04 -22.22 2.72
C ILE A 119 14.05 -21.17 3.83
N SER A 120 15.15 -20.48 4.03
CA SER A 120 15.30 -19.43 5.05
C SER A 120 14.36 -18.24 4.76
N CYS A 121 13.94 -18.06 3.52
CA CYS A 121 13.00 -17.02 3.11
C CYS A 121 11.57 -17.22 3.66
N ARG A 122 11.22 -18.45 4.12
CA ARG A 122 9.89 -18.76 4.64
C ARG A 122 9.47 -17.85 5.79
N GLY A 123 10.36 -17.64 6.77
CA GLY A 123 10.08 -16.77 7.94
C GLY A 123 9.78 -15.33 7.51
N TYR A 124 10.56 -14.80 6.58
CA TYR A 124 10.37 -13.45 6.07
C TYR A 124 9.06 -13.31 5.27
N LEU A 125 8.67 -14.34 4.49
CA LEU A 125 7.39 -14.35 3.76
C LEU A 125 6.20 -14.29 4.72
N VAL A 126 6.24 -15.04 5.82
CA VAL A 126 5.17 -15.04 6.83
C VAL A 126 5.05 -13.67 7.50
N ILE A 127 6.17 -13.06 7.90
CA ILE A 127 6.16 -11.73 8.50
C ILE A 127 5.60 -10.69 7.54
N MET A 128 6.02 -10.72 6.27
CA MET A 128 5.49 -9.81 5.26
C MET A 128 4.01 -10.04 4.95
N ALA A 129 3.55 -11.30 4.94
CA ALA A 129 2.15 -11.63 4.74
C ALA A 129 1.25 -11.03 5.82
N ILE A 130 1.70 -11.02 7.07
CA ILE A 130 0.97 -10.38 8.19
C ILE A 130 0.84 -8.87 7.99
N ALA A 131 1.80 -8.23 7.32
CA ALA A 131 1.74 -6.79 7.04
C ALA A 131 0.71 -6.40 5.97
N ILE A 132 0.29 -7.33 5.08
CA ILE A 132 -0.64 -7.06 3.96
C ILE A 132 -1.99 -6.51 4.44
N PRO A 133 -2.69 -7.10 5.44
CA PRO A 133 -3.96 -6.57 5.93
C PRO A 133 -3.87 -5.14 6.48
N PHE A 134 -2.80 -4.82 7.20
CA PHE A 134 -2.58 -3.46 7.72
C PHE A 134 -2.37 -2.45 6.60
N ALA A 135 -1.61 -2.83 5.59
CA ALA A 135 -1.39 -2.00 4.41
C ALA A 135 -2.67 -1.80 3.59
N ALA A 136 -3.56 -2.79 3.52
CA ALA A 136 -4.85 -2.67 2.85
C ALA A 136 -5.76 -1.64 3.53
N VAL A 137 -5.82 -1.64 4.86
CA VAL A 137 -6.56 -0.62 5.63
C VAL A 137 -5.98 0.78 5.38
N HIS A 138 -4.66 0.93 5.47
CA HIS A 138 -3.97 2.18 5.18
C HIS A 138 -4.30 2.70 3.77
N THR A 139 -4.29 1.82 2.77
CA THR A 139 -4.57 2.19 1.37
C THR A 139 -6.02 2.63 1.17
N CYS A 140 -6.98 2.00 1.84
CA CYS A 140 -8.38 2.40 1.81
C CYS A 140 -8.58 3.80 2.40
N VAL A 141 -7.95 4.10 3.53
CA VAL A 141 -7.96 5.43 4.16
C VAL A 141 -7.30 6.47 3.25
N GLY A 142 -6.17 6.12 2.62
CA GLY A 142 -5.51 6.95 1.61
C GLY A 142 -6.44 7.31 0.46
N GLY A 143 -7.18 6.34 -0.09
CA GLY A 143 -8.17 6.55 -1.15
C GLY A 143 -9.24 7.59 -0.79
N TYR A 144 -9.70 7.59 0.46
CA TYR A 144 -10.63 8.61 0.96
C TYR A 144 -10.03 10.03 0.91
N PHE A 145 -8.83 10.21 1.44
CA PHE A 145 -8.17 11.52 1.44
C PHE A 145 -7.85 12.02 0.02
N TYR A 146 -7.46 11.13 -0.88
CA TYR A 146 -7.28 11.47 -2.29
C TYR A 146 -8.61 11.89 -2.95
N GLY A 147 -9.72 11.23 -2.62
CA GLY A 147 -11.04 11.55 -3.15
C GLY A 147 -11.54 12.93 -2.73
N ILE A 148 -11.33 13.34 -1.49
CA ILE A 148 -11.74 14.67 -1.00
C ILE A 148 -10.88 15.78 -1.64
N ARG A 149 -9.59 15.54 -1.87
CA ARG A 149 -8.67 16.55 -2.42
C ARG A 149 -8.93 16.89 -3.89
N HIS A 150 -9.56 16.00 -4.63
CA HIS A 150 -9.91 16.22 -6.05
C HIS A 150 -11.17 17.07 -6.27
N THR A 151 -11.85 17.50 -5.21
CA THR A 151 -13.13 18.22 -5.29
C THR A 151 -13.02 19.74 -5.04
N HIS A 152 -11.80 20.27 -4.99
CA HIS A 152 -11.56 21.72 -4.88
C HIS A 152 -10.88 22.28 -6.12
#